data_13f4b0fd03e6250cfe8667abe5f86f67
#
_entry.id   13f4b0fd03e6250cfe8667abe5f86f67
#
_cell.length_a   1.000
_cell.length_b   1.000
_cell.length_c   1.000
_cell.angle_alpha   90.00
_cell.angle_beta   90.00
_cell.angle_gamma   90.00
#
_symmetry.space_group_name_H-M   'P 1'
#
loop_
_entity.id
_entity.type
_entity.pdbx_description
1 polymer ?
#
loop_
_entity_poly.entity_id
_entity_poly.type
_entity_poly.pdbx_seq_one_letter_code
_entity_poly.pdbx_strand_id
1 'polypeptide(L)'
;MPAQFRRTAAIALGLMITVAGCAKSEEDPSSGTAAAPEATQVVQSAAPGAATCTIDQYGGTKIDLKTATVGFSQSEKEANPFRIAETQSIEDEAAKLGITNLKTTNANSQFNKQISDVEQLLDQGAQLLIIAPLNSDGWDSVFAKAAEKKVPIITIDRKINAAACKDYLTFIGSDFAEQGKRAADEMAKALGNKGEVAILLGAPGNNVTTLRTSGFKDQIAKIAPDIKITFEQTGNFSREEGQKVTEQLLQSNPNINGVYGENDEMALGAITALKGAGKKAGDVKIVSIDGTKGAVQGIVDGWVSAVIESNPRFGPLAFQTATDFFGGQAVGQDIVIQDRAYDESNAKTDIASAY
;
A
#
# COMPACT_ATOMS: atom_id res chain seq x y z
N MET A 1 63.16 -29.81 17.14
CA MET A 1 64.55 -29.36 16.88
C MET A 1 64.49 -28.17 15.97
N PRO A 2 65.10 -27.06 16.33
CA PRO A 2 64.93 -25.75 15.73
C PRO A 2 66.02 -25.42 14.75
N ALA A 3 65.76 -24.48 13.83
CA ALA A 3 66.81 -23.70 13.20
C ALA A 3 66.34 -22.27 12.98
N GLN A 4 66.92 -21.37 13.75
CA GLN A 4 66.94 -19.91 13.56
C GLN A 4 67.97 -19.57 12.46
N PHE A 5 67.82 -18.38 11.87
CA PHE A 5 68.92 -17.42 11.52
C PHE A 5 68.37 -16.47 10.47
N ARG A 6 68.56 -15.20 10.38
CA ARG A 6 69.26 -14.11 11.10
C ARG A 6 68.91 -12.82 10.31
N ARG A 7 68.94 -11.74 11.02
CA ARG A 7 68.75 -10.34 10.61
C ARG A 7 69.81 -9.89 9.61
N THR A 8 69.46 -8.95 8.74
CA THR A 8 70.36 -7.84 8.38
C THR A 8 69.57 -6.58 8.08
N ALA A 9 69.94 -5.52 8.75
CA ALA A 9 69.49 -4.15 8.53
C ALA A 9 70.41 -3.51 7.46
N ALA A 10 69.83 -2.63 6.63
CA ALA A 10 70.62 -1.65 5.87
C ALA A 10 69.89 -0.31 5.91
N ILE A 11 70.58 0.64 6.47
CA ILE A 11 70.27 2.08 6.54
C ILE A 11 70.77 2.71 5.24
N ALA A 12 69.98 3.51 4.58
CA ALA A 12 70.45 4.49 3.61
C ALA A 12 69.61 5.75 3.60
N LEU A 13 70.30 6.82 3.75
CA LEU A 13 70.11 8.22 3.97
C LEU A 13 69.46 8.96 2.78
N GLY A 14 68.53 9.82 3.08
CA GLY A 14 68.36 11.20 2.58
C GLY A 14 68.06 11.52 1.14
N LEU A 15 66.93 12.18 0.95
CA LEU A 15 66.89 13.48 0.23
C LEU A 15 65.52 14.16 0.45
N MET A 16 65.54 15.32 1.09
CA MET A 16 64.39 16.23 1.19
C MET A 16 64.24 16.93 -0.17
N ILE A 17 63.06 16.81 -0.77
CA ILE A 17 62.59 17.74 -1.80
C ILE A 17 61.23 18.30 -1.33
N THR A 18 61.27 19.59 -0.96
CA THR A 18 60.07 20.37 -0.70
C THR A 18 59.37 20.72 -2.01
N VAL A 19 58.18 20.18 -2.24
CA VAL A 19 57.28 20.65 -3.26
C VAL A 19 56.02 21.19 -2.55
N ALA A 20 55.85 22.48 -2.64
CA ALA A 20 54.58 23.14 -2.28
C ALA A 20 53.48 22.64 -3.21
N GLY A 21 52.56 21.87 -2.69
CA GLY A 21 51.37 21.41 -3.37
C GLY A 21 50.13 21.90 -2.65
N CYS A 22 49.33 22.66 -3.37
CA CYS A 22 48.03 23.19 -2.94
C CYS A 22 47.18 22.11 -2.25
N ALA A 23 46.75 22.38 -1.03
CA ALA A 23 45.72 21.63 -0.34
C ALA A 23 44.41 21.80 -1.10
N LYS A 24 43.97 20.76 -1.80
CA LYS A 24 42.61 20.61 -2.25
C LYS A 24 41.83 20.00 -1.05
N SER A 25 40.99 20.78 -0.44
CA SER A 25 40.02 20.28 0.52
C SER A 25 39.14 19.25 -0.17
N GLU A 26 39.23 18.00 0.24
CA GLU A 26 38.22 17.00 -0.05
C GLU A 26 36.98 17.40 0.75
N GLU A 27 35.99 17.94 0.04
CA GLU A 27 34.63 18.03 0.57
C GLU A 27 34.09 16.59 0.61
N ASP A 28 33.81 16.13 1.83
CA ASP A 28 32.96 14.97 2.08
C ASP A 28 31.60 15.22 1.37
N PRO A 29 31.15 14.37 0.46
CA PRO A 29 29.79 14.46 -0.02
C PRO A 29 28.88 13.85 1.05
N SER A 30 28.50 14.63 2.07
CA SER A 30 27.28 14.34 2.81
C SER A 30 26.14 14.55 1.82
N SER A 31 25.86 13.56 1.00
CA SER A 31 24.63 13.48 0.24
C SER A 31 23.49 13.30 1.23
N GLY A 32 23.00 14.40 1.77
CA GLY A 32 21.65 14.46 2.26
C GLY A 32 20.74 14.13 1.09
N THR A 33 20.32 12.89 0.99
CA THR A 33 19.18 12.50 0.18
C THR A 33 18.01 13.30 0.73
N ALA A 34 17.67 14.41 0.05
CA ALA A 34 16.40 15.07 0.30
C ALA A 34 15.34 14.01 0.09
N ALA A 35 14.63 13.64 1.14
CA ALA A 35 13.47 12.77 1.04
C ALA A 35 12.56 13.37 -0.04
N ALA A 36 12.18 12.58 -1.04
CA ALA A 36 11.20 13.00 -2.02
C ALA A 36 9.96 13.50 -1.26
N PRO A 37 9.33 14.61 -1.69
CA PRO A 37 8.16 15.11 -0.99
C PRO A 37 7.13 13.99 -0.91
N GLU A 38 6.75 13.62 0.31
CA GLU A 38 5.67 12.64 0.54
C GLU A 38 4.44 13.13 -0.24
N ALA A 39 3.92 12.27 -1.10
CA ALA A 39 2.70 12.57 -1.82
C ALA A 39 1.55 12.61 -0.81
N THR A 40 1.13 13.80 -0.43
CA THR A 40 0.02 14.01 0.50
C THR A 40 -1.25 13.44 -0.12
N GLN A 41 -1.95 12.60 0.63
CA GLN A 41 -3.26 12.10 0.21
C GLN A 41 -4.25 13.27 0.05
N VAL A 42 -4.96 13.28 -1.07
CA VAL A 42 -6.03 14.24 -1.32
C VAL A 42 -7.36 13.56 -1.00
N VAL A 43 -8.15 14.16 -0.11
CA VAL A 43 -9.49 13.67 0.21
C VAL A 43 -10.45 14.16 -0.88
N GLN A 44 -11.30 13.28 -1.38
CA GLN A 44 -12.41 13.67 -2.24
C GLN A 44 -13.35 14.59 -1.45
N SER A 45 -13.83 15.64 -2.09
CA SER A 45 -14.86 16.48 -1.48
C SER A 45 -16.07 15.62 -1.12
N ALA A 46 -16.44 15.62 0.15
CA ALA A 46 -17.63 14.91 0.61
C ALA A 46 -18.86 15.42 -0.16
N ALA A 47 -19.74 14.50 -0.55
CA ALA A 47 -21.03 14.90 -1.14
C ALA A 47 -21.81 15.80 -0.16
N PRO A 48 -22.55 16.81 -0.64
CA PRO A 48 -23.41 17.61 0.22
C PRO A 48 -24.34 16.71 1.04
N GLY A 49 -24.29 16.84 2.38
CA GLY A 49 -25.07 15.98 3.27
C GLY A 49 -24.44 14.63 3.61
N ALA A 50 -23.16 14.41 3.29
CA ALA A 50 -22.43 13.22 3.73
C ALA A 50 -22.53 13.04 5.26
N ALA A 51 -22.74 11.80 5.69
CA ALA A 51 -22.90 11.49 7.11
C ALA A 51 -21.61 11.75 7.88
N THR A 52 -21.75 12.39 9.05
CA THR A 52 -20.65 12.67 9.96
C THR A 52 -20.88 12.03 11.32
N CYS A 53 -19.86 11.99 12.14
CA CYS A 53 -19.88 11.46 13.49
C CYS A 53 -19.22 12.42 14.46
N THR A 54 -19.91 12.75 15.55
CA THR A 54 -19.34 13.52 16.66
C THR A 54 -18.98 12.61 17.83
N ILE A 55 -18.15 13.12 18.75
CA ILE A 55 -17.75 12.36 19.93
C ILE A 55 -18.96 11.97 20.80
N ASP A 56 -19.97 12.83 20.90
CA ASP A 56 -21.19 12.57 21.67
C ASP A 56 -22.06 11.49 20.99
N GLN A 57 -22.16 11.50 19.66
CA GLN A 57 -22.89 10.48 18.90
C GLN A 57 -22.25 9.10 19.03
N TYR A 58 -20.92 9.04 18.97
CA TYR A 58 -20.17 7.79 19.11
C TYR A 58 -20.15 7.27 20.56
N GLY A 59 -20.31 8.16 21.54
CA GLY A 59 -20.18 7.82 22.96
C GLY A 59 -18.75 7.79 23.46
N GLY A 60 -17.84 8.47 22.76
CA GLY A 60 -16.43 8.55 23.09
C GLY A 60 -16.10 9.50 24.25
N THR A 61 -14.87 9.42 24.72
CA THR A 61 -14.32 10.34 25.75
C THR A 61 -13.17 11.12 25.15
N LYS A 62 -13.06 12.41 25.44
CA LYS A 62 -11.91 13.22 25.00
C LYS A 62 -10.63 12.72 25.63
N ILE A 63 -9.60 12.56 24.81
CA ILE A 63 -8.25 12.15 25.25
C ILE A 63 -7.20 13.10 24.65
N ASP A 64 -6.01 13.12 25.25
CA ASP A 64 -4.82 13.71 24.66
C ASP A 64 -4.03 12.60 23.96
N LEU A 65 -3.97 12.63 22.63
CA LEU A 65 -3.28 11.62 21.83
C LEU A 65 -1.79 11.47 22.19
N LYS A 66 -1.11 12.51 22.68
CA LYS A 66 0.30 12.45 23.05
C LYS A 66 0.55 11.53 24.25
N THR A 67 -0.41 11.42 25.15
CA THR A 67 -0.31 10.62 26.37
C THR A 67 -1.12 9.32 26.28
N ALA A 68 -2.00 9.22 25.29
CA ALA A 68 -2.88 8.08 25.09
C ALA A 68 -2.10 6.85 24.57
N THR A 69 -2.61 5.67 24.90
CA THR A 69 -2.22 4.44 24.23
C THR A 69 -2.99 4.32 22.93
N VAL A 70 -2.28 4.31 21.81
CA VAL A 70 -2.85 4.08 20.48
C VAL A 70 -2.49 2.67 20.02
N GLY A 71 -3.48 1.89 19.59
CA GLY A 71 -3.26 0.57 19.00
C GLY A 71 -3.34 0.65 17.47
N PHE A 72 -2.35 0.09 16.78
CA PHE A 72 -2.40 -0.14 15.34
C PHE A 72 -2.39 -1.65 15.04
N SER A 73 -3.33 -2.10 14.22
CA SER A 73 -3.41 -3.51 13.80
C SER A 73 -3.25 -3.63 12.29
N GLN A 74 -2.10 -4.17 11.87
CA GLN A 74 -1.82 -4.52 10.49
C GLN A 74 -2.39 -5.90 10.13
N SER A 75 -2.97 -6.02 8.94
CA SER A 75 -3.61 -7.27 8.47
C SER A 75 -2.63 -8.32 7.97
N GLU A 76 -1.64 -7.93 7.21
CA GLU A 76 -0.79 -8.83 6.41
C GLU A 76 0.68 -8.63 6.73
N LYS A 77 1.50 -9.61 6.32
CA LYS A 77 2.96 -9.50 6.45
C LYS A 77 3.50 -8.27 5.73
N GLU A 78 4.45 -7.61 6.34
CA GLU A 78 5.22 -6.52 5.75
C GLU A 78 6.28 -7.04 4.77
N ALA A 79 5.84 -7.85 3.82
CA ALA A 79 6.62 -8.32 2.67
C ALA A 79 6.17 -7.66 1.36
N ASN A 80 5.00 -7.00 1.40
CA ASN A 80 4.41 -6.25 0.31
C ASN A 80 4.71 -4.75 0.51
N PRO A 81 5.20 -4.02 -0.51
CA PRO A 81 5.49 -2.59 -0.40
C PRO A 81 4.33 -1.74 0.15
N PHE A 82 3.08 -2.08 -0.21
CA PHE A 82 1.89 -1.41 0.33
C PHE A 82 1.85 -1.50 1.87
N ARG A 83 2.00 -2.71 2.44
CA ARG A 83 1.93 -2.92 3.90
C ARG A 83 3.11 -2.31 4.64
N ILE A 84 4.31 -2.32 4.03
CA ILE A 84 5.48 -1.63 4.59
C ILE A 84 5.22 -0.13 4.67
N ALA A 85 4.77 0.49 3.58
CA ALA A 85 4.50 1.92 3.53
C ALA A 85 3.32 2.33 4.43
N GLU A 86 2.30 1.48 4.57
CA GLU A 86 1.17 1.71 5.47
C GLU A 86 1.60 1.73 6.93
N THR A 87 2.33 0.71 7.39
CA THR A 87 2.85 0.65 8.76
C THR A 87 3.78 1.83 9.04
N GLN A 88 4.75 2.06 8.15
CA GLN A 88 5.69 3.16 8.29
C GLN A 88 5.00 4.52 8.41
N SER A 89 3.94 4.75 7.58
CA SER A 89 3.19 6.00 7.62
C SER A 89 2.49 6.24 8.97
N ILE A 90 1.95 5.19 9.59
CA ILE A 90 1.33 5.29 10.93
C ILE A 90 2.39 5.58 11.98
N GLU A 91 3.53 4.89 11.94
CA GLU A 91 4.63 5.05 12.90
C GLU A 91 5.29 6.42 12.79
N ASP A 92 5.58 6.88 11.59
CA ASP A 92 6.19 8.19 11.32
C ASP A 92 5.30 9.34 11.78
N GLU A 93 4.00 9.29 11.48
CA GLU A 93 3.08 10.34 11.89
C GLU A 93 2.86 10.34 13.41
N ALA A 94 2.78 9.16 14.05
CA ALA A 94 2.72 9.08 15.50
C ALA A 94 3.97 9.72 16.15
N ALA A 95 5.15 9.41 15.63
CA ALA A 95 6.41 10.00 16.11
C ALA A 95 6.45 11.52 15.91
N LYS A 96 6.04 12.01 14.74
CA LYS A 96 5.96 13.44 14.39
C LYS A 96 5.03 14.21 15.33
N LEU A 97 3.91 13.60 15.72
CA LEU A 97 2.94 14.18 16.67
C LEU A 97 3.34 14.04 18.13
N GLY A 98 4.45 13.34 18.43
CA GLY A 98 4.92 13.09 19.78
C GLY A 98 4.07 12.07 20.54
N ILE A 99 3.40 11.15 19.84
CA ILE A 99 2.67 10.02 20.42
C ILE A 99 3.70 8.95 20.81
N THR A 100 3.93 8.77 22.09
CA THR A 100 5.01 7.90 22.60
C THR A 100 4.54 6.47 22.92
N ASN A 101 3.24 6.24 22.95
CA ASN A 101 2.66 4.95 23.32
C ASN A 101 1.82 4.34 22.18
N LEU A 102 2.42 4.24 20.99
CA LEU A 102 1.88 3.46 19.88
C LEU A 102 2.24 1.98 20.08
N LYS A 103 1.25 1.11 19.99
CA LYS A 103 1.40 -0.35 20.04
C LYS A 103 0.95 -0.95 18.71
N THR A 104 1.89 -1.54 17.98
CA THR A 104 1.62 -2.17 16.68
C THR A 104 1.50 -3.69 16.81
N THR A 105 0.54 -4.27 16.13
CA THR A 105 0.39 -5.72 15.95
C THR A 105 0.28 -6.06 14.48
N ASN A 106 0.66 -7.29 14.09
CA ASN A 106 0.54 -7.77 12.73
C ASN A 106 -0.11 -9.15 12.72
N ALA A 107 -1.23 -9.26 12.03
CA ALA A 107 -1.99 -10.52 11.93
C ALA A 107 -1.32 -11.58 11.05
N ASN A 108 -0.33 -11.21 10.24
CA ASN A 108 0.35 -12.10 9.31
C ASN A 108 -0.61 -12.92 8.42
N SER A 109 -1.65 -12.25 7.92
CA SER A 109 -2.72 -12.86 7.10
C SER A 109 -3.55 -13.93 7.84
N GLN A 110 -3.64 -13.83 9.17
CA GLN A 110 -4.44 -14.74 9.99
C GLN A 110 -5.54 -13.96 10.72
N PHE A 111 -6.79 -14.06 10.25
CA PHE A 111 -7.88 -13.25 10.75
C PHE A 111 -8.14 -13.47 12.25
N ASN A 112 -8.18 -14.73 12.72
CA ASN A 112 -8.38 -15.02 14.15
C ASN A 112 -7.27 -14.42 15.03
N LYS A 113 -6.04 -14.34 14.49
CA LYS A 113 -4.95 -13.66 15.17
C LYS A 113 -5.21 -12.15 15.23
N GLN A 114 -5.72 -11.54 14.14
CA GLN A 114 -6.05 -10.12 14.15
C GLN A 114 -7.09 -9.78 15.23
N ILE A 115 -8.16 -10.56 15.32
CA ILE A 115 -9.17 -10.39 16.37
C ILE A 115 -8.53 -10.47 17.77
N SER A 116 -7.76 -11.52 18.03
CA SER A 116 -7.07 -11.67 19.33
C SER A 116 -6.09 -10.54 19.64
N ASP A 117 -5.31 -10.12 18.65
CA ASP A 117 -4.36 -9.02 18.81
C ASP A 117 -5.07 -7.71 19.15
N VAL A 118 -6.18 -7.38 18.47
CA VAL A 118 -6.96 -6.16 18.73
C VAL A 118 -7.63 -6.23 20.12
N GLU A 119 -8.19 -7.35 20.50
CA GLU A 119 -8.72 -7.53 21.84
C GLU A 119 -7.64 -7.37 22.93
N GLN A 120 -6.43 -7.85 22.67
CA GLN A 120 -5.29 -7.65 23.57
C GLN A 120 -4.86 -6.17 23.64
N LEU A 121 -4.86 -5.43 22.52
CA LEU A 121 -4.61 -3.98 22.53
C LEU A 121 -5.62 -3.25 23.44
N LEU A 122 -6.91 -3.61 23.36
CA LEU A 122 -7.96 -3.08 24.25
C LEU A 122 -7.71 -3.41 25.71
N ASP A 123 -7.26 -4.65 26.04
CA ASP A 123 -6.92 -5.05 27.41
C ASP A 123 -5.68 -4.34 27.95
N GLN A 124 -4.76 -3.98 27.07
CA GLN A 124 -3.58 -3.18 27.38
C GLN A 124 -3.85 -1.69 27.51
N GLY A 125 -5.14 -1.27 27.45
CA GLY A 125 -5.56 0.10 27.68
C GLY A 125 -5.47 0.99 26.44
N ALA A 126 -5.58 0.46 25.24
CA ALA A 126 -5.72 1.28 24.04
C ALA A 126 -6.95 2.22 24.20
N GLN A 127 -6.77 3.49 23.83
CA GLN A 127 -7.78 4.55 23.88
C GLN A 127 -8.21 5.01 22.48
N LEU A 128 -7.46 4.58 21.47
CA LEU A 128 -7.77 4.69 20.05
C LEU A 128 -7.25 3.42 19.36
N LEU A 129 -8.03 2.86 18.46
CA LEU A 129 -7.58 1.81 17.55
C LEU A 129 -7.58 2.32 16.10
N ILE A 130 -6.48 2.05 15.38
CA ILE A 130 -6.37 2.18 13.94
C ILE A 130 -6.21 0.76 13.39
N ILE A 131 -7.10 0.33 12.52
CA ILE A 131 -7.13 -1.06 12.04
C ILE A 131 -7.11 -1.08 10.52
N ALA A 132 -6.16 -1.82 9.92
CA ALA A 132 -6.22 -2.26 8.54
C ALA A 132 -6.87 -3.66 8.52
N PRO A 133 -8.16 -3.81 8.22
CA PRO A 133 -8.84 -5.09 8.41
C PRO A 133 -8.40 -6.13 7.39
N LEU A 134 -8.22 -7.39 7.83
CA LEU A 134 -7.96 -8.50 6.91
C LEU A 134 -9.23 -8.92 6.18
N ASN A 135 -10.34 -9.05 6.91
CA ASN A 135 -11.66 -9.40 6.39
C ASN A 135 -12.67 -8.29 6.65
N SER A 136 -13.73 -8.25 5.83
CA SER A 136 -14.83 -7.31 6.05
C SER A 136 -15.81 -7.74 7.14
N ASP A 137 -15.90 -9.03 7.46
CA ASP A 137 -16.85 -9.62 8.42
C ASP A 137 -16.13 -10.24 9.62
N GLY A 138 -16.89 -10.51 10.70
CA GLY A 138 -16.42 -11.27 11.86
C GLY A 138 -15.81 -10.43 12.99
N TRP A 139 -16.15 -9.14 13.07
CA TRP A 139 -15.59 -8.17 14.03
C TRP A 139 -16.44 -7.97 15.29
N ASP A 140 -17.56 -8.67 15.46
CA ASP A 140 -18.55 -8.43 16.51
C ASP A 140 -17.96 -8.40 17.93
N SER A 141 -17.04 -9.32 18.24
CA SER A 141 -16.40 -9.37 19.57
C SER A 141 -15.52 -8.17 19.85
N VAL A 142 -14.80 -7.69 18.84
CA VAL A 142 -13.97 -6.47 18.91
C VAL A 142 -14.85 -5.26 19.13
N PHE A 143 -15.95 -5.12 18.37
CA PHE A 143 -16.88 -3.99 18.52
C PHE A 143 -17.52 -3.97 19.89
N ALA A 144 -18.01 -5.10 20.39
CA ALA A 144 -18.58 -5.20 21.73
C ALA A 144 -17.59 -4.75 22.82
N LYS A 145 -16.35 -5.23 22.73
CA LYS A 145 -15.29 -4.89 23.68
C LYS A 145 -14.84 -3.44 23.58
N ALA A 146 -14.71 -2.91 22.36
CA ALA A 146 -14.36 -1.51 22.14
C ALA A 146 -15.46 -0.56 22.65
N ALA A 147 -16.73 -0.89 22.42
CA ALA A 147 -17.88 -0.13 22.92
C ALA A 147 -17.95 -0.13 24.45
N GLU A 148 -17.73 -1.28 25.12
CA GLU A 148 -17.65 -1.37 26.58
C GLU A 148 -16.59 -0.43 27.15
N LYS A 149 -15.42 -0.38 26.51
CA LYS A 149 -14.28 0.46 26.91
C LYS A 149 -14.36 1.89 26.36
N LYS A 150 -15.36 2.21 25.52
CA LYS A 150 -15.54 3.51 24.82
C LYS A 150 -14.33 3.89 23.96
N VAL A 151 -13.70 2.92 23.32
CA VAL A 151 -12.53 3.10 22.46
C VAL A 151 -12.98 3.26 21.01
N PRO A 152 -12.74 4.40 20.36
CA PRO A 152 -13.05 4.57 18.95
C PRO A 152 -12.09 3.75 18.06
N ILE A 153 -12.66 3.25 16.95
CA ILE A 153 -11.97 2.50 15.93
C ILE A 153 -11.99 3.30 14.62
N ILE A 154 -10.81 3.60 14.07
CA ILE A 154 -10.65 4.09 12.70
C ILE A 154 -10.21 2.90 11.84
N THR A 155 -10.96 2.59 10.79
CA THR A 155 -10.52 1.60 9.81
C THR A 155 -9.82 2.30 8.66
N ILE A 156 -8.69 1.73 8.22
CA ILE A 156 -7.91 2.23 7.09
C ILE A 156 -7.80 1.15 6.01
N ASP A 157 -7.55 1.56 4.76
CA ASP A 157 -7.44 0.68 3.60
C ASP A 157 -8.76 -0.07 3.31
N ARG A 158 -9.14 -1.05 4.12
CA ARG A 158 -10.30 -1.91 3.90
C ARG A 158 -11.49 -1.52 4.77
N LYS A 159 -12.70 -1.67 4.23
CA LYS A 159 -13.94 -1.39 4.93
C LYS A 159 -14.47 -2.64 5.64
N ILE A 160 -14.97 -2.44 6.84
CA ILE A 160 -15.68 -3.48 7.60
C ILE A 160 -17.19 -3.37 7.32
N ASN A 161 -17.87 -4.52 7.21
CA ASN A 161 -19.32 -4.62 7.04
C ASN A 161 -20.04 -4.37 8.38
N ALA A 162 -20.00 -3.13 8.84
CA ALA A 162 -20.57 -2.68 10.10
C ALA A 162 -21.02 -1.22 9.99
N ALA A 163 -21.68 -0.67 11.01
CA ALA A 163 -22.21 0.68 10.98
C ALA A 163 -21.16 1.70 11.47
N ALA A 164 -20.73 2.57 10.57
CA ALA A 164 -19.92 3.73 10.96
C ALA A 164 -20.67 4.63 11.95
N CYS A 165 -19.93 5.33 12.82
CA CYS A 165 -20.45 6.13 13.92
C CYS A 165 -21.25 5.33 14.98
N LYS A 166 -21.12 4.01 14.97
CA LYS A 166 -21.72 3.09 15.94
C LYS A 166 -20.76 2.00 16.34
N ASP A 167 -20.44 1.09 15.40
CA ASP A 167 -19.57 -0.05 15.65
C ASP A 167 -18.08 0.33 15.46
N TYR A 168 -17.80 1.22 14.52
CA TYR A 168 -16.52 1.91 14.35
C TYR A 168 -16.76 3.39 14.02
N LEU A 169 -15.76 4.24 14.22
CA LEU A 169 -15.87 5.68 14.04
C LEU A 169 -15.99 6.07 12.56
N THR A 170 -15.02 5.70 11.78
CA THR A 170 -14.89 6.09 10.37
C THR A 170 -14.04 5.11 9.58
N PHE A 171 -14.27 5.08 8.26
CA PHE A 171 -13.41 4.44 7.28
C PHE A 171 -12.59 5.50 6.54
N ILE A 172 -11.31 5.21 6.31
CA ILE A 172 -10.40 6.02 5.49
C ILE A 172 -9.79 5.11 4.43
N GLY A 173 -10.07 5.36 3.16
CA GLY A 173 -9.56 4.53 2.08
C GLY A 173 -9.96 5.00 0.69
N SER A 174 -9.62 4.20 -0.31
CA SER A 174 -9.93 4.46 -1.71
C SER A 174 -11.35 4.02 -2.11
N ASP A 175 -11.86 4.56 -3.22
CA ASP A 175 -13.01 3.98 -3.92
C ASP A 175 -12.52 2.83 -4.82
N PHE A 176 -12.60 1.62 -4.30
CA PHE A 176 -12.10 0.43 -5.02
C PHE A 176 -12.91 0.09 -6.28
N ALA A 177 -14.21 0.44 -6.32
CA ALA A 177 -15.01 0.27 -7.54
C ALA A 177 -14.55 1.24 -8.62
N GLU A 178 -14.23 2.48 -8.24
CA GLU A 178 -13.68 3.47 -9.15
C GLU A 178 -12.26 3.11 -9.61
N GLN A 179 -11.43 2.54 -8.73
CA GLN A 179 -10.11 1.99 -9.14
C GLN A 179 -10.27 0.92 -10.23
N GLY A 180 -11.21 -0.02 -10.03
CA GLY A 180 -11.52 -1.07 -11.01
C GLY A 180 -12.00 -0.50 -12.35
N LYS A 181 -12.89 0.50 -12.34
CA LYS A 181 -13.35 1.19 -13.55
C LYS A 181 -12.21 1.87 -14.29
N ARG A 182 -11.37 2.63 -13.59
CA ARG A 182 -10.22 3.33 -14.19
C ARG A 182 -9.22 2.34 -14.79
N ALA A 183 -9.00 1.20 -14.13
CA ALA A 183 -8.18 0.12 -14.66
C ALA A 183 -8.78 -0.46 -15.95
N ALA A 184 -10.10 -0.56 -16.04
CA ALA A 184 -10.80 -1.00 -17.25
C ALA A 184 -10.67 0.02 -18.39
N ASP A 185 -10.78 1.31 -18.12
CA ASP A 185 -10.59 2.38 -19.10
C ASP A 185 -9.18 2.31 -19.71
N GLU A 186 -8.14 2.13 -18.88
CA GLU A 186 -6.76 2.00 -19.35
C GLU A 186 -6.51 0.67 -20.09
N MET A 187 -7.14 -0.43 -19.67
CA MET A 187 -7.06 -1.70 -20.41
C MET A 187 -7.72 -1.60 -21.78
N ALA A 188 -8.91 -1.00 -21.87
CA ALA A 188 -9.61 -0.78 -23.12
C ALA A 188 -8.79 0.08 -24.09
N LYS A 189 -8.18 1.16 -23.59
CA LYS A 189 -7.27 2.02 -24.35
C LYS A 189 -6.04 1.23 -24.84
N ALA A 190 -5.40 0.44 -23.97
CA ALA A 190 -4.20 -0.32 -24.29
C ALA A 190 -4.46 -1.41 -25.36
N LEU A 191 -5.63 -2.02 -25.36
CA LEU A 191 -6.04 -3.09 -26.29
C LEU A 191 -6.76 -2.58 -27.55
N GLY A 192 -7.08 -1.28 -27.63
CA GLY A 192 -7.92 -0.76 -28.74
C GLY A 192 -9.31 -1.36 -28.75
N ASN A 193 -9.91 -1.55 -27.57
CA ASN A 193 -11.28 -2.02 -27.29
C ASN A 193 -11.59 -3.47 -27.70
N LYS A 194 -10.61 -4.32 -27.94
CA LYS A 194 -10.83 -5.73 -28.33
C LYS A 194 -9.70 -6.64 -27.85
N GLY A 195 -10.02 -7.89 -27.59
CA GLY A 195 -9.04 -8.92 -27.20
C GLY A 195 -9.49 -9.74 -26.01
N GLU A 196 -8.57 -10.56 -25.49
CA GLU A 196 -8.81 -11.41 -24.34
C GLU A 196 -8.00 -10.92 -23.15
N VAL A 197 -8.63 -10.86 -21.98
CA VAL A 197 -8.04 -10.36 -20.73
C VAL A 197 -8.17 -11.43 -19.66
N ALA A 198 -7.09 -11.61 -18.91
CA ALA A 198 -7.05 -12.34 -17.65
C ALA A 198 -7.12 -11.38 -16.47
N ILE A 199 -7.83 -11.76 -15.42
CA ILE A 199 -7.85 -11.06 -14.13
C ILE A 199 -7.08 -11.90 -13.09
N LEU A 200 -6.04 -11.30 -12.50
CA LEU A 200 -5.39 -11.82 -11.31
C LEU A 200 -6.08 -11.21 -10.10
N LEU A 201 -6.93 -12.01 -9.46
CA LEU A 201 -7.75 -11.57 -8.34
C LEU A 201 -6.91 -11.45 -7.06
N GLY A 202 -7.25 -10.49 -6.23
CA GLY A 202 -6.70 -10.35 -4.89
C GLY A 202 -7.12 -11.46 -3.91
N ALA A 203 -6.82 -11.27 -2.64
CA ALA A 203 -7.24 -12.20 -1.60
C ALA A 203 -8.76 -12.12 -1.38
N PRO A 204 -9.45 -13.24 -1.18
CA PRO A 204 -10.89 -13.26 -0.89
C PRO A 204 -11.19 -12.75 0.53
N GLY A 205 -12.46 -12.45 0.79
CA GLY A 205 -12.95 -12.12 2.15
C GLY A 205 -12.90 -10.65 2.53
N ASN A 206 -12.48 -9.78 1.61
CA ASN A 206 -12.47 -8.33 1.80
C ASN A 206 -13.14 -7.59 0.62
N ASN A 207 -13.48 -6.32 0.85
CA ASN A 207 -14.17 -5.50 -0.14
C ASN A 207 -13.27 -5.06 -1.32
N VAL A 208 -11.95 -5.03 -1.15
CA VAL A 208 -11.01 -4.57 -2.20
C VAL A 208 -11.14 -5.44 -3.43
N THR A 209 -10.91 -6.76 -3.28
CA THR A 209 -11.03 -7.72 -4.39
C THR A 209 -12.41 -7.66 -5.04
N THR A 210 -13.49 -7.70 -4.25
CA THR A 210 -14.86 -7.69 -4.79
C THR A 210 -15.15 -6.45 -5.61
N LEU A 211 -14.78 -5.26 -5.12
CA LEU A 211 -15.08 -3.99 -5.76
C LEU A 211 -14.16 -3.70 -6.95
N ARG A 212 -12.87 -4.02 -6.87
CA ARG A 212 -11.94 -3.90 -8.01
C ARG A 212 -12.37 -4.82 -9.15
N THR A 213 -12.77 -6.07 -8.84
CA THR A 213 -13.30 -7.01 -9.85
C THR A 213 -14.57 -6.49 -10.49
N SER A 214 -15.60 -6.15 -9.70
CA SER A 214 -16.89 -5.70 -10.23
C SER A 214 -16.75 -4.40 -11.02
N GLY A 215 -16.03 -3.41 -10.49
CA GLY A 215 -15.78 -2.15 -11.18
C GLY A 215 -15.11 -2.34 -12.54
N PHE A 216 -14.10 -3.21 -12.62
CA PHE A 216 -13.43 -3.54 -13.88
C PHE A 216 -14.39 -4.24 -14.89
N LYS A 217 -15.09 -5.30 -14.45
CA LYS A 217 -15.97 -6.10 -15.32
C LYS A 217 -17.15 -5.28 -15.85
N ASP A 218 -17.81 -4.52 -14.99
CA ASP A 218 -18.95 -3.69 -15.35
C ASP A 218 -18.54 -2.59 -16.35
N GLN A 219 -17.38 -1.97 -16.13
CA GLN A 219 -16.87 -0.94 -17.02
C GLN A 219 -16.46 -1.52 -18.38
N ILE A 220 -15.71 -2.64 -18.43
CA ILE A 220 -15.36 -3.32 -19.70
C ILE A 220 -16.62 -3.69 -20.49
N ALA A 221 -17.61 -4.26 -19.82
CA ALA A 221 -18.87 -4.62 -20.50
C ALA A 221 -19.57 -3.41 -21.11
N LYS A 222 -19.45 -2.24 -20.49
CA LYS A 222 -20.08 -0.99 -20.94
C LYS A 222 -19.32 -0.31 -22.07
N ILE A 223 -17.99 -0.22 -22.01
CA ILE A 223 -17.20 0.62 -22.92
C ILE A 223 -16.51 -0.16 -24.04
N ALA A 224 -16.18 -1.44 -23.80
CA ALA A 224 -15.39 -2.26 -24.70
C ALA A 224 -15.92 -3.72 -24.75
N PRO A 225 -17.16 -3.96 -25.21
CA PRO A 225 -17.81 -5.27 -25.15
C PRO A 225 -17.12 -6.36 -26.01
N ASP A 226 -16.17 -5.97 -26.88
CA ASP A 226 -15.36 -6.90 -27.67
C ASP A 226 -14.10 -7.37 -26.90
N ILE A 227 -13.83 -6.83 -25.71
CA ILE A 227 -12.88 -7.40 -24.76
C ILE A 227 -13.58 -8.53 -24.00
N LYS A 228 -12.97 -9.72 -24.01
CA LYS A 228 -13.49 -10.91 -23.32
C LYS A 228 -12.61 -11.26 -22.14
N ILE A 229 -13.21 -11.36 -20.97
CA ILE A 229 -12.53 -11.87 -19.79
C ILE A 229 -12.60 -13.39 -19.86
N THR A 230 -11.46 -14.03 -20.12
CA THR A 230 -11.38 -15.48 -20.41
C THR A 230 -10.70 -16.27 -19.28
N PHE A 231 -10.13 -15.59 -18.29
CA PHE A 231 -9.47 -16.21 -17.17
C PHE A 231 -9.56 -15.33 -15.92
N GLU A 232 -9.91 -15.94 -14.81
CA GLU A 232 -9.95 -15.28 -13.50
C GLU A 232 -9.44 -16.27 -12.44
N GLN A 233 -8.38 -15.88 -11.72
CA GLN A 233 -7.85 -16.70 -10.64
C GLN A 233 -7.16 -15.85 -9.58
N THR A 234 -7.30 -16.25 -8.30
CA THR A 234 -6.67 -15.52 -7.20
C THR A 234 -5.16 -15.70 -7.17
N GLY A 235 -4.44 -14.59 -7.05
CA GLY A 235 -3.03 -14.51 -6.74
C GLY A 235 -2.76 -13.90 -5.37
N ASN A 236 -3.81 -13.72 -4.54
CA ASN A 236 -3.73 -13.35 -3.12
C ASN A 236 -2.90 -12.09 -2.83
N PHE A 237 -2.88 -11.11 -3.75
CA PHE A 237 -2.03 -9.91 -3.69
C PHE A 237 -0.52 -10.22 -3.59
N SER A 238 -0.09 -11.44 -3.94
CA SER A 238 1.28 -11.93 -3.83
C SER A 238 1.98 -11.99 -5.19
N ARG A 239 3.22 -11.54 -5.24
CA ARG A 239 4.06 -11.62 -6.46
C ARG A 239 4.28 -13.06 -6.89
N GLU A 240 4.62 -13.94 -5.96
CA GLU A 240 4.86 -15.35 -6.22
C GLU A 240 3.60 -16.06 -6.76
N GLU A 241 2.45 -15.85 -6.12
CA GLU A 241 1.19 -16.43 -6.58
C GLU A 241 0.76 -15.83 -7.92
N GLY A 242 0.92 -14.51 -8.13
CA GLY A 242 0.67 -13.86 -9.42
C GLY A 242 1.51 -14.44 -10.56
N GLN A 243 2.80 -14.72 -10.30
CA GLN A 243 3.66 -15.42 -11.27
C GLN A 243 3.11 -16.81 -11.58
N LYS A 244 2.84 -17.63 -10.57
CA LYS A 244 2.35 -19.00 -10.71
C LYS A 244 1.01 -19.08 -11.46
N VAL A 245 0.08 -18.18 -11.13
CA VAL A 245 -1.21 -18.09 -11.83
C VAL A 245 -1.03 -17.70 -13.29
N THR A 246 -0.10 -16.78 -13.57
CA THR A 246 0.21 -16.38 -14.96
C THR A 246 0.90 -17.49 -15.74
N GLU A 247 1.77 -18.29 -15.12
CA GLU A 247 2.34 -19.49 -15.75
C GLU A 247 1.27 -20.50 -16.15
N GLN A 248 0.24 -20.71 -15.29
CA GLN A 248 -0.93 -21.54 -15.62
C GLN A 248 -1.78 -20.95 -16.75
N LEU A 249 -2.01 -19.62 -16.71
CA LEU A 249 -2.69 -18.91 -17.78
C LEU A 249 -1.99 -19.15 -19.12
N LEU A 250 -0.68 -18.99 -19.20
CA LEU A 250 0.09 -19.13 -20.44
C LEU A 250 0.09 -20.57 -20.99
N GLN A 251 -0.09 -21.58 -20.14
CA GLN A 251 -0.28 -22.96 -20.56
C GLN A 251 -1.65 -23.18 -21.23
N SER A 252 -2.71 -22.53 -20.73
CA SER A 252 -4.06 -22.66 -21.23
C SER A 252 -4.39 -21.67 -22.35
N ASN A 253 -3.85 -20.46 -22.29
CA ASN A 253 -4.03 -19.40 -23.27
C ASN A 253 -2.72 -18.65 -23.55
N PRO A 254 -1.82 -19.18 -24.39
CA PRO A 254 -0.52 -18.56 -24.70
C PRO A 254 -0.63 -17.25 -25.50
N ASN A 255 -1.82 -16.96 -26.04
CA ASN A 255 -2.10 -15.79 -26.89
C ASN A 255 -2.94 -14.72 -26.16
N ILE A 256 -3.03 -14.76 -24.83
CA ILE A 256 -3.69 -13.74 -24.05
C ILE A 256 -3.20 -12.33 -24.45
N ASN A 257 -4.11 -11.37 -24.55
CA ASN A 257 -3.79 -10.01 -25.00
C ASN A 257 -3.54 -9.05 -23.83
N GLY A 258 -4.23 -9.24 -22.71
CA GLY A 258 -4.12 -8.38 -21.55
C GLY A 258 -4.16 -9.13 -20.22
N VAL A 259 -3.51 -8.56 -19.20
CA VAL A 259 -3.58 -9.01 -17.81
C VAL A 259 -3.95 -7.81 -16.94
N TYR A 260 -5.06 -7.91 -16.22
CA TYR A 260 -5.40 -7.01 -15.14
C TYR A 260 -4.98 -7.63 -13.82
N GLY A 261 -4.00 -7.04 -13.17
CA GLY A 261 -3.61 -7.38 -11.81
C GLY A 261 -4.33 -6.48 -10.82
N GLU A 262 -5.15 -7.03 -9.92
CA GLU A 262 -5.83 -6.23 -8.90
C GLU A 262 -4.86 -5.59 -7.89
N ASN A 263 -3.57 -5.95 -7.96
CA ASN A 263 -2.48 -5.18 -7.37
C ASN A 263 -1.18 -5.32 -8.17
N ASP A 264 -0.22 -4.44 -7.86
CA ASP A 264 1.06 -4.35 -8.53
C ASP A 264 1.94 -5.58 -8.32
N GLU A 265 1.91 -6.19 -7.14
CA GLU A 265 2.75 -7.35 -6.85
C GLU A 265 2.38 -8.54 -7.75
N MET A 266 1.08 -8.79 -7.96
CA MET A 266 0.65 -9.82 -8.90
C MET A 266 1.03 -9.47 -10.35
N ALA A 267 0.93 -8.20 -10.74
CA ALA A 267 1.33 -7.74 -12.08
C ALA A 267 2.84 -7.91 -12.31
N LEU A 268 3.68 -7.62 -11.31
CA LEU A 268 5.12 -7.85 -11.36
C LEU A 268 5.45 -9.35 -11.41
N GLY A 269 4.66 -10.19 -10.75
CA GLY A 269 4.72 -11.64 -10.88
C GLY A 269 4.38 -12.10 -12.30
N ALA A 270 3.32 -11.52 -12.88
CA ALA A 270 2.94 -11.80 -14.28
C ALA A 270 4.04 -11.44 -15.27
N ILE A 271 4.71 -10.31 -15.09
CA ILE A 271 5.86 -9.92 -15.92
C ILE A 271 6.97 -10.99 -15.85
N THR A 272 7.23 -11.55 -14.66
CA THR A 272 8.22 -12.61 -14.50
C THR A 272 7.85 -13.87 -15.29
N ALA A 273 6.59 -14.30 -15.23
CA ALA A 273 6.08 -15.44 -15.99
C ALA A 273 6.14 -15.19 -17.51
N LEU A 274 5.75 -13.98 -17.95
CA LEU A 274 5.79 -13.59 -19.36
C LEU A 274 7.24 -13.61 -19.91
N LYS A 275 8.20 -13.08 -19.16
CA LYS A 275 9.63 -13.14 -19.51
C LYS A 275 10.10 -14.59 -19.61
N GLY A 276 9.72 -15.45 -18.66
CA GLY A 276 10.02 -16.89 -18.68
C GLY A 276 9.45 -17.60 -19.91
N ALA A 277 8.30 -17.16 -20.41
CA ALA A 277 7.67 -17.67 -21.64
C ALA A 277 8.23 -17.02 -22.93
N GLY A 278 9.27 -16.18 -22.85
CA GLY A 278 9.90 -15.55 -24.02
C GLY A 278 9.11 -14.37 -24.61
N LYS A 279 8.10 -13.86 -23.91
CA LYS A 279 7.38 -12.65 -24.32
C LYS A 279 8.25 -11.40 -24.12
N LYS A 280 8.00 -10.37 -24.90
CA LYS A 280 8.66 -9.06 -24.81
C LYS A 280 7.76 -8.03 -24.18
N ALA A 281 8.32 -6.93 -23.74
CA ALA A 281 7.58 -5.77 -23.27
C ALA A 281 6.58 -5.32 -24.35
N GLY A 282 5.32 -5.14 -23.93
CA GLY A 282 4.21 -4.73 -24.80
C GLY A 282 3.51 -5.86 -25.57
N ASP A 283 4.03 -7.10 -25.62
CA ASP A 283 3.35 -8.24 -26.25
C ASP A 283 2.01 -8.57 -25.56
N VAL A 284 1.97 -8.41 -24.25
CA VAL A 284 0.77 -8.51 -23.41
C VAL A 284 0.58 -7.19 -22.67
N LYS A 285 -0.60 -6.60 -22.76
CA LYS A 285 -0.89 -5.34 -22.05
C LYS A 285 -1.17 -5.61 -20.59
N ILE A 286 -0.51 -4.90 -19.70
CA ILE A 286 -0.69 -5.07 -18.26
C ILE A 286 -1.20 -3.77 -17.66
N VAL A 287 -2.27 -3.86 -16.88
CA VAL A 287 -2.77 -2.77 -16.04
C VAL A 287 -2.86 -3.28 -14.61
N SER A 288 -2.46 -2.48 -13.65
CA SER A 288 -2.49 -2.86 -12.24
C SER A 288 -2.95 -1.72 -11.33
N ILE A 289 -3.07 -2.03 -10.05
CA ILE A 289 -3.46 -1.07 -9.02
C ILE A 289 -2.41 -1.16 -7.90
N ASP A 290 -2.09 -0.08 -7.28
CA ASP A 290 -1.40 0.29 -6.05
C ASP A 290 -0.50 1.53 -6.25
N GLY A 291 0.40 1.57 -7.22
CA GLY A 291 1.33 2.69 -7.44
C GLY A 291 2.69 2.48 -6.80
N THR A 292 3.13 1.22 -6.73
CA THR A 292 4.48 0.88 -6.25
C THR A 292 5.56 1.34 -7.22
N LYS A 293 6.74 1.70 -6.72
CA LYS A 293 7.89 2.05 -7.58
C LYS A 293 8.20 0.98 -8.62
N GLY A 294 8.06 -0.31 -8.23
CA GLY A 294 8.31 -1.42 -9.13
C GLY A 294 7.37 -1.45 -10.33
N ALA A 295 6.08 -1.22 -10.12
CA ALA A 295 5.09 -1.21 -11.20
C ALA A 295 5.19 0.05 -12.06
N VAL A 296 5.42 1.22 -11.45
CA VAL A 296 5.66 2.48 -12.17
C VAL A 296 6.94 2.38 -13.02
N GLN A 297 8.00 1.75 -12.51
CA GLN A 297 9.19 1.43 -13.30
C GLN A 297 8.84 0.46 -14.46
N GLY A 298 7.92 -0.48 -14.22
CA GLY A 298 7.40 -1.36 -15.26
C GLY A 298 6.75 -0.62 -16.43
N ILE A 299 6.13 0.56 -16.18
CA ILE A 299 5.64 1.44 -17.25
C ILE A 299 6.81 2.02 -18.05
N VAL A 300 7.82 2.55 -17.36
CA VAL A 300 9.02 3.12 -18.00
C VAL A 300 9.74 2.07 -18.87
N ASP A 301 9.75 0.82 -18.42
CA ASP A 301 10.37 -0.32 -19.11
C ASP A 301 9.46 -0.93 -20.21
N GLY A 302 8.24 -0.42 -20.39
CA GLY A 302 7.27 -0.83 -21.42
C GLY A 302 6.53 -2.14 -21.14
N TRP A 303 6.63 -2.70 -19.92
CA TRP A 303 5.91 -3.91 -19.52
C TRP A 303 4.49 -3.64 -19.03
N VAL A 304 4.28 -2.53 -18.33
CA VAL A 304 2.99 -2.12 -17.78
C VAL A 304 2.44 -0.97 -18.61
N SER A 305 1.17 -0.98 -18.92
CA SER A 305 0.48 0.07 -19.68
C SER A 305 0.03 1.22 -18.79
N ALA A 306 -0.51 0.90 -17.62
CA ALA A 306 -0.93 1.88 -16.63
C ALA A 306 -1.02 1.26 -15.23
N VAL A 307 -0.89 2.11 -14.21
CA VAL A 307 -1.10 1.78 -12.80
C VAL A 307 -2.07 2.80 -12.20
N ILE A 308 -3.14 2.33 -11.58
CA ILE A 308 -4.02 3.16 -10.77
C ILE A 308 -3.48 3.18 -9.34
N GLU A 309 -3.28 4.36 -8.77
CA GLU A 309 -2.77 4.47 -7.39
C GLU A 309 -3.80 3.95 -6.39
N SER A 310 -3.32 3.32 -5.33
CA SER A 310 -3.97 3.09 -4.05
C SER A 310 -2.94 3.48 -2.98
N ASN A 311 -3.08 4.68 -2.42
CA ASN A 311 -2.02 5.25 -1.59
C ASN A 311 -2.07 4.74 -0.15
N PRO A 312 -1.03 4.02 0.35
CA PRO A 312 -1.03 3.41 1.69
C PRO A 312 -0.65 4.37 2.83
N ARG A 313 -0.35 5.63 2.55
CA ARG A 313 0.17 6.59 3.54
C ARG A 313 -0.95 7.19 4.39
N PHE A 314 -1.68 6.34 5.13
CA PHE A 314 -2.84 6.74 5.92
C PHE A 314 -2.53 7.49 7.23
N GLY A 315 -1.29 7.44 7.73
CA GLY A 315 -0.90 8.01 9.01
C GLY A 315 -1.37 9.45 9.22
N PRO A 316 -1.00 10.41 8.34
CA PRO A 316 -1.39 11.80 8.49
C PRO A 316 -2.91 11.99 8.59
N LEU A 317 -3.67 11.33 7.72
CA LEU A 317 -5.13 11.48 7.67
C LEU A 317 -5.83 10.78 8.84
N ALA A 318 -5.35 9.61 9.27
CA ALA A 318 -5.89 8.88 10.41
C ALA A 318 -5.69 9.67 11.73
N PHE A 319 -4.50 10.20 11.95
CA PHE A 319 -4.24 10.99 13.16
C PHE A 319 -4.86 12.39 13.11
N GLN A 320 -4.99 13.02 11.95
CA GLN A 320 -5.76 14.26 11.82
C GLN A 320 -7.23 14.01 12.16
N THR A 321 -7.84 12.96 11.62
CA THR A 321 -9.22 12.56 11.91
C THR A 321 -9.42 12.27 13.40
N ALA A 322 -8.49 11.57 14.04
CA ALA A 322 -8.53 11.35 15.49
C ALA A 322 -8.41 12.66 16.29
N THR A 323 -7.52 13.57 15.87
CA THR A 323 -7.34 14.89 16.51
C THR A 323 -8.61 15.72 16.43
N ASP A 324 -9.26 15.77 15.26
CA ASP A 324 -10.50 16.49 15.04
C ASP A 324 -11.63 15.90 15.89
N PHE A 325 -11.76 14.58 15.88
CA PHE A 325 -12.78 13.88 16.69
C PHE A 325 -12.63 14.14 18.18
N PHE A 326 -11.45 13.95 18.75
CA PHE A 326 -11.19 14.20 20.17
C PHE A 326 -11.21 15.70 20.51
N GLY A 327 -10.94 16.57 19.54
CA GLY A 327 -11.14 18.01 19.62
C GLY A 327 -12.63 18.43 19.70
N GLY A 328 -13.55 17.50 19.38
CA GLY A 328 -14.98 17.72 19.38
C GLY A 328 -15.54 18.16 18.02
N GLN A 329 -14.75 18.06 16.96
CA GLN A 329 -15.24 18.30 15.59
C GLN A 329 -15.96 17.05 15.07
N ALA A 330 -16.92 17.26 14.17
CA ALA A 330 -17.57 16.18 13.46
C ALA A 330 -16.63 15.65 12.35
N VAL A 331 -16.44 14.33 12.30
CA VAL A 331 -15.63 13.66 11.25
C VAL A 331 -16.53 12.90 10.29
N GLY A 332 -16.12 12.78 9.02
CA GLY A 332 -16.85 11.99 8.03
C GLY A 332 -16.91 10.51 8.42
N GLN A 333 -18.03 9.84 8.14
CA GLN A 333 -18.16 8.40 8.35
C GLN A 333 -17.42 7.58 7.30
N ASP A 334 -17.27 8.13 6.10
CA ASP A 334 -16.45 7.62 5.01
C ASP A 334 -15.54 8.76 4.51
N ILE A 335 -14.25 8.59 4.63
CA ILE A 335 -13.23 9.53 4.16
C ILE A 335 -12.54 8.88 2.96
N VAL A 336 -13.01 9.24 1.77
CA VAL A 336 -12.51 8.66 0.51
C VAL A 336 -11.35 9.49 -0.01
N ILE A 337 -10.23 8.85 -0.29
CA ILE A 337 -9.06 9.49 -0.90
C ILE A 337 -9.16 9.48 -2.43
N GLN A 338 -8.57 10.48 -3.07
CA GLN A 338 -8.48 10.59 -4.51
C GLN A 338 -7.17 9.94 -4.98
N ASP A 339 -7.30 8.80 -5.67
CA ASP A 339 -6.17 8.09 -6.23
C ASP A 339 -5.68 8.73 -7.53
N ARG A 340 -4.36 8.78 -7.74
CA ARG A 340 -3.73 9.20 -8.99
C ARG A 340 -3.73 8.05 -10.00
N ALA A 341 -3.13 8.26 -11.14
CA ALA A 341 -2.79 7.23 -12.10
C ALA A 341 -1.43 7.51 -12.71
N TYR A 342 -0.74 6.44 -13.07
CA TYR A 342 0.52 6.48 -13.79
C TYR A 342 0.34 5.81 -15.15
N ASP A 343 0.78 6.46 -16.20
CA ASP A 343 0.88 5.92 -17.55
C ASP A 343 2.18 6.39 -18.23
N GLU A 344 2.37 6.10 -19.50
CA GLU A 344 3.56 6.47 -20.26
C GLU A 344 3.85 7.98 -20.22
N SER A 345 2.81 8.82 -20.07
CA SER A 345 2.96 10.28 -20.11
C SER A 345 3.59 10.85 -18.84
N ASN A 346 3.43 10.21 -17.68
CA ASN A 346 3.85 10.75 -16.40
C ASN A 346 4.75 9.82 -15.56
N ALA A 347 4.79 8.51 -15.85
CA ALA A 347 5.52 7.55 -15.02
C ALA A 347 6.98 7.92 -14.78
N LYS A 348 7.68 8.40 -15.80
CA LYS A 348 9.09 8.79 -15.70
C LYS A 348 9.35 9.97 -14.78
N THR A 349 8.42 10.94 -14.74
CA THR A 349 8.54 12.13 -13.90
C THR A 349 8.04 11.90 -12.50
N ASP A 350 6.99 11.08 -12.36
CA ASP A 350 6.25 10.94 -11.12
C ASP A 350 6.63 9.70 -10.29
N ILE A 351 7.55 8.84 -10.81
CA ILE A 351 8.04 7.64 -10.10
C ILE A 351 8.62 7.97 -8.70
N ALA A 352 9.14 9.17 -8.51
CA ALA A 352 9.65 9.59 -7.19
C ALA A 352 8.54 9.68 -6.12
N SER A 353 7.28 9.87 -6.52
CA SER A 353 6.13 9.93 -5.62
C SER A 353 5.47 8.57 -5.37
N ALA A 354 5.84 7.54 -6.13
CA ALA A 354 5.45 6.14 -5.87
C ALA A 354 6.09 5.63 -4.56
N TYR A 355 5.56 4.56 -3.97
CA TYR A 355 6.04 3.99 -2.71
C TYR A 355 6.70 2.64 -2.87
#